data_fcf723445ec715ef6369c93edd1a6aa2
#
_entry.id   fcf723445ec715ef6369c93edd1a6aa2
#
_cell.length_a   1.000
_cell.length_b   1.000
_cell.length_c   1.000
_cell.angle_alpha   90.00
_cell.angle_beta   90.00
_cell.angle_gamma   90.00
#
_symmetry.space_group_name_H-M   'P 1'
#
loop_
_entity.id
_entity.type
_entity.pdbx_description
1 polymer ?
#
loop_
_entity_poly.entity_id
_entity_poly.type
_entity_poly.pdbx_seq_one_letter_code
_entity_poly.pdbx_strand_id
1 'polypeptide(L)'
;FDVNCDAEQAGWVQAAHTRKAITSMRRLGTSWAKAGADITEIEGDAVEKASGSPAYKWALKHRAGGHVQPLSLTRGYANAAITRGAQMFNNTPVTKLERIEGKWRATTPNGEITAENVVLTTNAYTTGLWPGLNKTFHPLVSVSFATRPLTAEEQKTVLPGSVTISDSRLAIYYSRYDRDRRLVFGCVGSTDYADALSFRRLRGGLRTVFPQIANMEIESKWAGRIAVTPEMMPHVHEPAPGVLAGLGFSGRGIAMTSVMGRALSGKLLGESDNDLPFPILPISPVPMHGLTSRLIPLVAPAMTLKDKCDSLINGA
;
A
#
# COMPACT_ATOMS: atom_id res chain seq x y z
N PHE A 1 18.90 13.35 2.98
CA PHE A 1 19.16 12.44 1.84
C PHE A 1 18.57 12.95 0.53
N ASP A 2 18.24 14.13 0.30
CA ASP A 2 17.77 14.78 -0.95
C ASP A 2 17.10 13.81 -1.96
N VAL A 3 16.15 13.02 -1.48
CA VAL A 3 15.46 12.04 -2.30
C VAL A 3 14.40 12.75 -3.13
N ASN A 4 14.69 12.94 -4.43
CA ASN A 4 13.71 13.47 -5.36
C ASN A 4 12.68 12.37 -5.73
N CYS A 5 11.51 12.42 -5.12
CA CYS A 5 10.44 11.44 -5.32
C CYS A 5 9.10 12.11 -5.67
N ASP A 6 9.12 13.31 -6.24
CA ASP A 6 7.93 14.09 -6.60
C ASP A 6 6.93 14.20 -5.43
N ALA A 7 7.44 14.48 -4.23
CA ALA A 7 6.62 14.59 -3.04
C ALA A 7 5.74 15.85 -3.11
N GLU A 8 4.43 15.67 -3.00
CA GLU A 8 3.47 16.77 -2.86
C GLU A 8 2.63 16.56 -1.59
N GLN A 9 2.71 17.49 -0.64
CA GLN A 9 1.88 17.50 0.57
C GLN A 9 0.59 18.30 0.32
N ALA A 10 -0.21 17.85 -0.63
CA ALA A 10 -1.43 18.52 -1.07
C ALA A 10 -2.69 18.10 -0.27
N GLY A 11 -2.54 17.19 0.66
CA GLY A 11 -3.62 16.60 1.43
C GLY A 11 -4.12 15.28 0.87
N TRP A 12 -4.86 14.56 1.72
CA TRP A 12 -5.54 13.31 1.37
C TRP A 12 -7.01 13.39 1.77
N VAL A 13 -7.90 13.10 0.83
CA VAL A 13 -9.35 13.01 1.03
C VAL A 13 -9.72 11.53 1.12
N GLN A 14 -10.19 11.12 2.28
CA GLN A 14 -10.71 9.78 2.52
C GLN A 14 -12.24 9.82 2.48
N ALA A 15 -12.84 9.38 1.37
CA ALA A 15 -14.26 9.57 1.09
C ALA A 15 -15.11 8.37 1.53
N ALA A 16 -16.27 8.62 2.10
CA ALA A 16 -17.25 7.59 2.42
C ALA A 16 -18.15 7.32 1.21
N HIS A 17 -18.29 6.04 0.83
CA HIS A 17 -19.15 5.62 -0.28
C HIS A 17 -20.56 5.24 0.15
N THR A 18 -20.83 5.15 1.46
CA THR A 18 -22.15 4.85 2.05
C THR A 18 -22.31 5.55 3.39
N ARG A 19 -23.57 5.75 3.84
CA ARG A 19 -23.88 6.28 5.17
C ARG A 19 -23.30 5.44 6.30
N LYS A 20 -23.29 4.12 6.14
CA LYS A 20 -22.68 3.19 7.11
C LYS A 20 -21.18 3.44 7.26
N ALA A 21 -20.48 3.70 6.15
CA ALA A 21 -19.06 4.00 6.16
C ALA A 21 -18.76 5.31 6.92
N ILE A 22 -19.61 6.32 6.83
CA ILE A 22 -19.44 7.60 7.57
C ILE A 22 -19.27 7.35 9.07
N THR A 23 -20.12 6.52 9.67
CA THR A 23 -20.06 6.26 11.12
C THR A 23 -18.72 5.63 11.54
N SER A 24 -18.22 4.65 10.79
CA SER A 24 -16.94 4.00 11.10
C SER A 24 -15.76 4.93 10.85
N MET A 25 -15.80 5.70 9.76
CA MET A 25 -14.74 6.65 9.42
C MET A 25 -14.70 7.83 10.40
N ARG A 26 -15.85 8.34 10.85
CA ARG A 26 -15.91 9.38 11.89
C ARG A 26 -15.27 8.92 13.20
N ARG A 27 -15.53 7.67 13.62
CA ARG A 27 -14.87 7.07 14.80
C ARG A 27 -13.36 7.01 14.62
N LEU A 28 -12.89 6.56 13.44
CA LEU A 28 -11.48 6.49 13.09
C LEU A 28 -10.84 7.89 13.09
N GLY A 29 -11.49 8.87 12.45
CA GLY A 29 -11.05 10.27 12.42
C GLY A 29 -10.91 10.87 13.83
N THR A 30 -11.88 10.61 14.71
CA THR A 30 -11.82 11.03 16.13
C THR A 30 -10.60 10.40 16.84
N SER A 31 -10.33 9.12 16.59
CA SER A 31 -9.16 8.43 17.20
C SER A 31 -7.83 9.01 16.69
N TRP A 32 -7.74 9.31 15.42
CA TRP A 32 -6.55 9.93 14.83
C TRP A 32 -6.35 11.37 15.29
N ALA A 33 -7.43 12.15 15.38
CA ALA A 33 -7.36 13.52 15.92
C ALA A 33 -6.86 13.53 17.38
N LYS A 34 -7.33 12.58 18.21
CA LYS A 34 -6.82 12.40 19.59
C LYS A 34 -5.32 12.03 19.61
N ALA A 35 -4.83 11.35 18.59
CA ALA A 35 -3.40 11.03 18.41
C ALA A 35 -2.61 12.20 17.76
N GLY A 36 -3.20 13.37 17.59
CA GLY A 36 -2.53 14.56 17.05
C GLY A 36 -2.57 14.70 15.53
N ALA A 37 -3.34 13.87 14.81
CA ALA A 37 -3.44 14.00 13.35
C ALA A 37 -4.32 15.21 12.96
N ASP A 38 -3.85 15.99 11.97
CA ASP A 38 -4.56 17.13 11.42
C ASP A 38 -5.64 16.67 10.43
N ILE A 39 -6.83 16.42 10.96
CA ILE A 39 -7.97 15.86 10.23
C ILE A 39 -9.20 16.75 10.42
N THR A 40 -9.91 16.98 9.32
CA THR A 40 -11.21 17.66 9.33
C THR A 40 -12.27 16.86 8.59
N GLU A 41 -13.51 16.87 9.10
CA GLU A 41 -14.65 16.36 8.35
C GLU A 41 -15.09 17.40 7.33
N ILE A 42 -15.46 16.96 6.12
CA ILE A 42 -16.06 17.79 5.07
C ILE A 42 -17.30 17.07 4.52
N GLU A 43 -18.34 17.84 4.18
CA GLU A 43 -19.64 17.32 3.75
C GLU A 43 -20.20 18.09 2.55
N GLY A 44 -21.12 17.44 1.82
CA GLY A 44 -21.84 18.03 0.69
C GLY A 44 -20.90 18.51 -0.42
N ASP A 45 -21.13 19.71 -0.93
CA ASP A 45 -20.36 20.31 -2.02
C ASP A 45 -18.89 20.54 -1.68
N ALA A 46 -18.53 20.62 -0.39
CA ALA A 46 -17.15 20.75 0.03
C ALA A 46 -16.31 19.51 -0.31
N VAL A 47 -16.93 18.32 -0.35
CA VAL A 47 -16.27 17.08 -0.77
C VAL A 47 -15.94 17.10 -2.25
N GLU A 48 -16.90 17.51 -3.08
CA GLU A 48 -16.70 17.63 -4.53
C GLU A 48 -15.66 18.71 -4.85
N LYS A 49 -15.73 19.88 -4.22
CA LYS A 49 -14.73 20.95 -4.35
C LYS A 49 -13.33 20.49 -3.95
N ALA A 50 -13.20 19.64 -2.93
CA ALA A 50 -11.91 19.14 -2.46
C ALA A 50 -11.34 18.02 -3.32
N SER A 51 -12.18 17.14 -3.86
CA SER A 51 -11.77 15.91 -4.55
C SER A 51 -11.96 15.94 -6.06
N GLY A 52 -12.85 16.80 -6.56
CA GLY A 52 -13.32 16.79 -7.94
C GLY A 52 -14.27 15.64 -8.26
N SER A 53 -14.74 14.90 -7.26
CA SER A 53 -15.63 13.75 -7.45
C SER A 53 -17.03 14.05 -6.94
N PRO A 54 -18.06 13.96 -7.80
CA PRO A 54 -19.46 14.11 -7.37
C PRO A 54 -20.00 12.87 -6.65
N ALA A 55 -19.23 11.76 -6.66
CA ALA A 55 -19.67 10.47 -6.12
C ALA A 55 -19.74 10.41 -4.59
N TYR A 56 -19.19 11.39 -3.88
CA TYR A 56 -19.08 11.35 -2.43
C TYR A 56 -19.71 12.59 -1.80
N LYS A 57 -20.38 12.39 -0.66
CA LYS A 57 -21.06 13.47 0.09
C LYS A 57 -20.47 13.69 1.48
N TRP A 58 -19.50 12.84 1.88
CA TRP A 58 -18.80 12.96 3.16
C TRP A 58 -17.37 12.43 3.04
N ALA A 59 -16.42 13.10 3.68
CA ALA A 59 -15.02 12.66 3.72
C ALA A 59 -14.28 13.17 4.96
N LEU A 60 -13.19 12.48 5.30
CA LEU A 60 -12.13 13.03 6.14
C LEU A 60 -11.05 13.65 5.24
N LYS A 61 -10.65 14.87 5.55
CA LYS A 61 -9.53 15.55 4.90
C LYS A 61 -8.33 15.57 5.85
N HIS A 62 -7.26 14.91 5.47
CA HIS A 62 -6.00 14.86 6.18
C HIS A 62 -5.06 15.90 5.55
N ARG A 63 -4.81 17.01 6.24
CA ARG A 63 -4.01 18.12 5.67
C ARG A 63 -2.54 17.78 5.53
N ALA A 64 -1.99 17.02 6.46
CA ALA A 64 -0.61 16.53 6.40
C ALA A 64 -0.39 15.40 5.39
N GLY A 65 -1.45 14.89 4.75
CA GLY A 65 -1.38 13.86 3.72
C GLY A 65 -0.83 14.38 2.40
N GLY A 66 -0.57 13.45 1.48
CA GLY A 66 -0.05 13.79 0.16
C GLY A 66 0.34 12.55 -0.62
N HIS A 67 1.22 12.72 -1.59
CA HIS A 67 1.71 11.61 -2.42
C HIS A 67 3.19 11.75 -2.77
N VAL A 68 3.75 10.64 -3.18
CA VAL A 68 5.11 10.52 -3.73
C VAL A 68 5.06 9.64 -4.97
N GLN A 69 6.12 9.67 -5.77
CA GLN A 69 6.35 8.66 -6.80
C GLN A 69 7.09 7.46 -6.16
N PRO A 70 6.43 6.29 -6.02
CA PRO A 70 6.96 5.18 -5.22
C PRO A 70 8.30 4.63 -5.70
N LEU A 71 8.47 4.51 -7.03
CA LEU A 71 9.72 3.99 -7.59
C LEU A 71 10.88 4.98 -7.39
N SER A 72 10.61 6.28 -7.54
CA SER A 72 11.62 7.33 -7.29
C SER A 72 12.02 7.34 -5.81
N LEU A 73 11.07 7.20 -4.88
CA LEU A 73 11.35 7.08 -3.45
C LEU A 73 12.25 5.87 -3.16
N THR A 74 11.90 4.69 -3.69
CA THR A 74 12.67 3.46 -3.48
C THR A 74 14.08 3.58 -4.06
N ARG A 75 14.23 4.13 -5.26
CA ARG A 75 15.55 4.39 -5.88
C ARG A 75 16.36 5.41 -5.09
N GLY A 76 15.71 6.44 -4.57
CA GLY A 76 16.35 7.44 -3.72
C GLY A 76 16.91 6.83 -2.43
N TYR A 77 16.15 5.97 -1.76
CA TYR A 77 16.63 5.23 -0.59
C TYR A 77 17.79 4.28 -0.94
N ALA A 78 17.70 3.57 -2.07
CA ALA A 78 18.76 2.71 -2.55
C ALA A 78 20.07 3.50 -2.81
N ASN A 79 19.98 4.60 -3.54
CA ASN A 79 21.13 5.47 -3.80
C ASN A 79 21.74 6.03 -2.51
N ALA A 80 20.90 6.46 -1.57
CA ALA A 80 21.36 6.95 -0.27
C ALA A 80 22.08 5.86 0.54
N ALA A 81 21.64 4.62 0.47
CA ALA A 81 22.30 3.49 1.11
C ALA A 81 23.65 3.16 0.43
N ILE A 82 23.69 3.13 -0.91
CA ILE A 82 24.92 2.90 -1.69
C ILE A 82 25.97 3.97 -1.37
N THR A 83 25.57 5.25 -1.31
CA THR A 83 26.47 6.36 -0.96
C THR A 83 27.07 6.20 0.45
N ARG A 84 26.43 5.42 1.32
CA ARG A 84 26.94 5.07 2.66
C ARG A 84 27.64 3.72 2.73
N GLY A 85 27.98 3.12 1.62
CA GLY A 85 28.75 1.89 1.54
C GLY A 85 27.94 0.60 1.47
N ALA A 86 26.60 0.68 1.36
CA ALA A 86 25.81 -0.52 1.11
C ALA A 86 26.07 -1.07 -0.27
N GLN A 87 26.25 -2.39 -0.37
CA GLN A 87 26.37 -3.09 -1.66
C GLN A 87 25.01 -3.64 -2.07
N MET A 88 24.63 -3.44 -3.32
CA MET A 88 23.37 -3.93 -3.88
C MET A 88 23.61 -4.87 -5.04
N PHE A 89 22.98 -6.02 -4.99
CA PHE A 89 23.10 -7.07 -6.00
C PHE A 89 21.74 -7.33 -6.63
N ASN A 90 21.58 -6.95 -7.89
CA ASN A 90 20.40 -7.25 -8.68
C ASN A 90 20.46 -8.68 -9.26
N ASN A 91 19.29 -9.25 -9.55
CA ASN A 91 19.18 -10.59 -10.15
C ASN A 91 19.92 -11.68 -9.35
N THR A 92 19.98 -11.50 -8.03
CA THR A 92 20.74 -12.36 -7.11
C THR A 92 19.80 -12.96 -6.07
N PRO A 93 18.95 -13.92 -6.45
CA PRO A 93 18.01 -14.54 -5.53
C PRO A 93 18.76 -15.36 -4.48
N VAL A 94 18.43 -15.16 -3.20
CA VAL A 94 18.89 -16.03 -2.11
C VAL A 94 18.04 -17.30 -2.15
N THR A 95 18.69 -18.43 -2.39
CA THR A 95 18.02 -19.74 -2.53
C THR A 95 18.06 -20.57 -1.25
N LYS A 96 19.01 -20.30 -0.37
CA LYS A 96 19.19 -20.99 0.90
C LYS A 96 19.73 -20.04 1.96
N LEU A 97 19.30 -20.23 3.20
CA LEU A 97 19.79 -19.50 4.37
C LEU A 97 20.06 -20.50 5.49
N GLU A 98 21.29 -20.57 5.96
CA GLU A 98 21.75 -21.51 6.96
C GLU A 98 22.59 -20.81 8.03
N ARG A 99 22.58 -21.34 9.24
CA ARG A 99 23.49 -20.89 10.29
C ARG A 99 24.70 -21.83 10.36
N ILE A 100 25.89 -21.27 10.13
CA ILE A 100 27.15 -22.01 10.11
C ILE A 100 28.16 -21.26 10.98
N GLU A 101 28.78 -21.95 11.94
CA GLU A 101 29.77 -21.36 12.86
C GLU A 101 29.31 -20.04 13.52
N GLY A 102 28.03 -19.98 13.88
CA GLY A 102 27.44 -18.81 14.56
C GLY A 102 27.01 -17.67 13.64
N LYS A 103 27.33 -17.72 12.34
CA LYS A 103 26.96 -16.72 11.33
C LYS A 103 25.92 -17.26 10.37
N TRP A 104 25.21 -16.37 9.69
CA TRP A 104 24.25 -16.71 8.65
C TRP A 104 24.94 -16.74 7.28
N ARG A 105 24.73 -17.82 6.54
CA ARG A 105 25.20 -17.99 5.16
C ARG A 105 23.99 -17.94 4.22
N ALA A 106 23.97 -16.95 3.34
CA ALA A 106 22.99 -16.81 2.26
C ALA A 106 23.62 -17.32 0.96
N THR A 107 23.06 -18.38 0.39
CA THR A 107 23.51 -18.98 -0.89
C THR A 107 22.73 -18.36 -2.04
N THR A 108 23.44 -17.97 -3.10
CA THR A 108 22.91 -17.46 -4.37
C THR A 108 23.45 -18.26 -5.53
N PRO A 109 22.90 -18.16 -6.76
CA PRO A 109 23.45 -18.83 -7.93
C PRO A 109 24.89 -18.45 -8.26
N ASN A 110 25.34 -17.26 -7.82
CA ASN A 110 26.64 -16.69 -8.20
C ASN A 110 27.65 -16.65 -7.04
N GLY A 111 27.30 -17.19 -5.87
CA GLY A 111 28.18 -17.20 -4.70
C GLY A 111 27.42 -17.15 -3.38
N GLU A 112 28.16 -16.98 -2.32
CA GLU A 112 27.64 -16.97 -0.94
C GLU A 112 27.98 -15.67 -0.23
N ILE A 113 27.10 -15.26 0.67
CA ILE A 113 27.31 -14.11 1.56
C ILE A 113 27.21 -14.62 2.99
N THR A 114 28.22 -14.31 3.82
CA THR A 114 28.19 -14.59 5.26
C THR A 114 27.96 -13.29 6.02
N ALA A 115 27.01 -13.31 6.95
CA ALA A 115 26.64 -12.15 7.76
C ALA A 115 26.30 -12.55 9.21
N GLU A 116 26.44 -11.63 10.13
CA GLU A 116 26.01 -11.81 11.53
C GLU A 116 24.47 -11.72 11.63
N ASN A 117 23.86 -10.84 10.86
CA ASN A 117 22.44 -10.61 10.86
C ASN A 117 21.85 -10.67 9.45
N VAL A 118 20.57 -11.05 9.36
CA VAL A 118 19.80 -11.10 8.12
C VAL A 118 18.46 -10.39 8.33
N VAL A 119 18.07 -9.54 7.37
CA VAL A 119 16.77 -8.87 7.40
C VAL A 119 15.97 -9.25 6.15
N LEU A 120 14.81 -9.88 6.34
CA LEU A 120 13.89 -10.29 5.30
C LEU A 120 12.83 -9.20 5.07
N THR A 121 12.91 -8.48 3.95
CA THR A 121 11.99 -7.37 3.61
C THR A 121 11.21 -7.63 2.33
N THR A 122 10.95 -8.89 2.04
CA THR A 122 10.35 -9.37 0.80
C THR A 122 8.83 -9.14 0.70
N ASN A 123 8.17 -8.75 1.81
CA ASN A 123 6.75 -8.42 1.91
C ASN A 123 5.86 -9.44 1.15
N ALA A 124 4.98 -9.00 0.25
CA ALA A 124 4.08 -9.86 -0.52
C ALA A 124 4.77 -10.82 -1.50
N TYR A 125 6.07 -10.65 -1.73
CA TYR A 125 6.89 -11.54 -2.57
C TYR A 125 7.72 -12.53 -1.75
N THR A 126 7.44 -12.67 -0.45
CA THR A 126 8.05 -13.67 0.42
C THR A 126 7.79 -15.08 -0.11
N THR A 127 8.86 -15.83 -0.31
CA THR A 127 8.85 -17.23 -0.74
C THR A 127 9.02 -18.17 0.46
N GLY A 128 9.37 -19.43 0.19
CA GLY A 128 9.66 -20.43 1.21
C GLY A 128 11.06 -20.36 1.81
N LEU A 129 11.86 -19.30 1.56
CA LEU A 129 13.23 -19.17 2.09
C LEU A 129 13.25 -19.31 3.63
N TRP A 130 12.27 -18.71 4.31
CA TRP A 130 12.04 -18.95 5.74
C TRP A 130 10.71 -19.69 5.95
N PRO A 131 10.73 -20.86 6.62
CA PRO A 131 9.54 -21.68 6.80
C PRO A 131 8.38 -20.94 7.48
N GLY A 132 7.20 -20.96 6.87
CA GLY A 132 5.98 -20.38 7.42
C GLY A 132 5.82 -18.88 7.27
N LEU A 133 6.88 -18.11 6.98
CA LEU A 133 6.81 -16.64 6.88
C LEU A 133 5.83 -16.20 5.77
N ASN A 134 5.82 -16.85 4.63
CA ASN A 134 4.89 -16.58 3.53
C ASN A 134 3.43 -16.98 3.82
N LYS A 135 3.16 -17.58 4.99
CA LYS A 135 1.81 -17.96 5.42
C LYS A 135 1.23 -17.02 6.49
N THR A 136 1.97 -15.97 6.89
CA THR A 136 1.53 -15.00 7.90
C THR A 136 0.61 -13.92 7.34
N PHE A 137 0.41 -13.88 6.03
CA PHE A 137 -0.42 -12.90 5.32
C PHE A 137 -1.09 -13.50 4.10
N HIS A 138 -2.06 -12.78 3.51
CA HIS A 138 -2.64 -13.09 2.21
C HIS A 138 -2.11 -12.12 1.15
N PRO A 139 -1.57 -12.61 0.02
CA PRO A 139 -1.13 -11.77 -1.08
C PRO A 139 -2.34 -11.32 -1.92
N LEU A 140 -2.86 -10.13 -1.68
CA LEU A 140 -3.83 -9.50 -2.57
C LEU A 140 -3.13 -8.79 -3.72
N VAL A 141 -3.85 -8.56 -4.81
CA VAL A 141 -3.35 -7.80 -5.96
C VAL A 141 -3.94 -6.41 -5.96
N SER A 142 -3.13 -5.41 -6.23
CA SER A 142 -3.52 -4.05 -6.55
C SER A 142 -3.29 -3.82 -8.04
N VAL A 143 -4.28 -3.29 -8.73
CA VAL A 143 -4.19 -2.92 -10.15
C VAL A 143 -4.34 -1.42 -10.31
N SER A 144 -3.58 -0.84 -11.21
CA SER A 144 -3.60 0.59 -11.48
C SER A 144 -3.40 0.87 -12.95
N PHE A 145 -3.86 2.04 -13.39
CA PHE A 145 -3.51 2.62 -14.68
C PHE A 145 -3.10 4.09 -14.51
N ALA A 146 -2.40 4.63 -15.51
CA ALA A 146 -2.19 6.04 -15.71
C ALA A 146 -2.88 6.47 -17.01
N THR A 147 -3.56 7.62 -16.96
CA THR A 147 -4.17 8.25 -18.13
C THR A 147 -3.10 9.00 -18.94
N ARG A 148 -3.46 9.56 -20.12
CA ARG A 148 -2.69 10.67 -20.66
C ARG A 148 -2.62 11.83 -19.66
N PRO A 149 -1.67 12.76 -19.81
CA PRO A 149 -1.69 13.99 -19.03
C PRO A 149 -3.02 14.73 -19.12
N LEU A 150 -3.54 15.18 -17.99
CA LEU A 150 -4.73 16.00 -17.95
C LEU A 150 -4.40 17.45 -18.37
N THR A 151 -5.28 18.05 -19.15
CA THR A 151 -5.21 19.47 -19.49
C THR A 151 -5.41 20.35 -18.25
N ALA A 152 -5.02 21.60 -18.31
CA ALA A 152 -5.22 22.55 -17.21
C ALA A 152 -6.71 22.69 -16.81
N GLU A 153 -7.64 22.60 -17.79
CA GLU A 153 -9.08 22.64 -17.52
C GLU A 153 -9.56 21.38 -16.82
N GLU A 154 -9.11 20.20 -17.26
CA GLU A 154 -9.44 18.93 -16.58
C GLU A 154 -8.91 18.89 -15.13
N GLN A 155 -7.73 19.44 -14.88
CA GLN A 155 -7.14 19.52 -13.54
C GLN A 155 -7.93 20.42 -12.58
N LYS A 156 -8.73 21.36 -13.06
CA LYS A 156 -9.62 22.17 -12.22
C LYS A 156 -10.75 21.36 -11.61
N THR A 157 -11.16 20.27 -12.28
CA THR A 157 -12.33 19.46 -11.90
C THR A 157 -11.97 18.04 -11.45
N VAL A 158 -10.71 17.60 -11.61
CA VAL A 158 -10.22 16.31 -11.15
C VAL A 158 -9.08 16.56 -10.18
N LEU A 159 -9.19 16.06 -8.97
CA LEU A 159 -8.20 16.27 -7.88
C LEU A 159 -7.65 17.71 -7.82
N PRO A 160 -8.51 18.72 -7.68
CA PRO A 160 -8.07 20.11 -7.67
C PRO A 160 -7.06 20.34 -6.54
N GLY A 161 -5.98 21.10 -6.84
CA GLY A 161 -4.89 21.31 -5.88
C GLY A 161 -4.01 20.08 -5.62
N SER A 162 -4.04 19.08 -6.51
CA SER A 162 -3.21 17.86 -6.41
C SER A 162 -3.47 16.98 -5.19
N VAL A 163 -4.63 17.09 -4.54
CA VAL A 163 -4.99 16.19 -3.43
C VAL A 163 -4.96 14.74 -3.86
N THR A 164 -4.73 13.83 -2.93
CA THR A 164 -5.00 12.41 -3.16
C THR A 164 -6.38 12.05 -2.67
N ILE A 165 -6.99 11.04 -3.27
CA ILE A 165 -8.25 10.48 -2.81
C ILE A 165 -8.14 8.98 -2.62
N SER A 166 -8.81 8.47 -1.60
CA SER A 166 -9.21 7.06 -1.51
C SER A 166 -10.61 6.99 -0.92
N ASP A 167 -11.29 5.88 -1.16
CA ASP A 167 -12.63 5.70 -0.61
C ASP A 167 -12.72 4.55 0.40
N SER A 168 -13.91 4.36 0.95
CA SER A 168 -14.19 3.36 1.98
C SER A 168 -14.74 2.03 1.42
N ARG A 169 -14.69 1.80 0.11
CA ARG A 169 -15.07 0.52 -0.48
C ARG A 169 -14.11 -0.58 -0.05
N LEU A 170 -14.59 -1.81 0.01
CA LEU A 170 -13.73 -2.97 0.21
C LEU A 170 -12.76 -3.14 -0.96
N ALA A 171 -13.27 -2.95 -2.19
CA ALA A 171 -12.45 -2.92 -3.41
C ALA A 171 -11.83 -1.54 -3.67
N ILE A 172 -11.59 -0.79 -2.65
CA ILE A 172 -11.09 0.60 -2.58
C ILE A 172 -10.68 1.21 -3.93
N TYR A 173 -11.20 2.38 -4.25
CA TYR A 173 -10.65 3.24 -5.31
C TYR A 173 -9.71 4.26 -4.69
N TYR A 174 -8.55 4.46 -5.33
CA TYR A 174 -7.58 5.47 -4.91
C TYR A 174 -6.98 6.16 -6.13
N SER A 175 -6.62 7.43 -5.97
CA SER A 175 -6.09 8.21 -7.07
C SER A 175 -5.17 9.34 -6.62
N ARG A 176 -4.21 9.67 -7.49
CA ARG A 176 -3.29 10.79 -7.37
C ARG A 176 -2.80 11.23 -8.75
N TYR A 177 -2.13 12.34 -8.84
CA TYR A 177 -1.34 12.70 -10.01
C TYR A 177 0.07 12.11 -9.96
N ASP A 178 0.69 11.96 -11.14
CA ASP A 178 2.13 11.86 -11.30
C ASP A 178 2.72 13.23 -11.67
N ARG A 179 4.06 13.29 -11.87
CA ARG A 179 4.77 14.53 -12.23
C ARG A 179 4.29 15.15 -13.53
N ASP A 180 3.81 14.33 -14.47
CA ASP A 180 3.34 14.76 -15.79
C ASP A 180 1.83 15.05 -15.79
N ARG A 181 1.20 15.12 -14.61
CA ARG A 181 -0.24 15.33 -14.43
C ARG A 181 -1.10 14.24 -15.09
N ARG A 182 -0.60 13.01 -15.19
CA ARG A 182 -1.43 11.84 -15.46
C ARG A 182 -2.20 11.46 -14.21
N LEU A 183 -3.47 11.11 -14.37
CA LEU A 183 -4.23 10.53 -13.27
C LEU A 183 -3.81 9.06 -13.10
N VAL A 184 -3.17 8.75 -12.00
CA VAL A 184 -2.97 7.37 -11.54
C VAL A 184 -4.21 6.97 -10.76
N PHE A 185 -4.91 5.93 -11.23
CA PHE A 185 -6.14 5.42 -10.62
C PHE A 185 -5.99 3.92 -10.35
N GLY A 186 -6.35 3.46 -9.16
CA GLY A 186 -6.15 2.08 -8.75
C GLY A 186 -7.28 1.49 -7.91
N CYS A 187 -7.30 0.15 -7.84
CA CYS A 187 -8.20 -0.63 -6.98
C CYS A 187 -7.60 -2.01 -6.65
N VAL A 188 -8.31 -2.79 -5.85
CA VAL A 188 -8.00 -4.21 -5.65
C VAL A 188 -8.28 -5.00 -6.94
N GLY A 189 -7.31 -5.78 -7.41
CA GLY A 189 -7.37 -6.66 -8.57
C GLY A 189 -7.66 -8.12 -8.22
N SER A 190 -7.84 -8.96 -9.23
CA SER A 190 -8.20 -10.39 -9.07
C SER A 190 -7.01 -11.34 -9.20
N THR A 191 -6.01 -10.98 -10.01
CA THR A 191 -4.86 -11.83 -10.34
C THR A 191 -3.56 -11.05 -10.28
N ASP A 192 -2.44 -11.74 -10.26
CA ASP A 192 -1.10 -11.13 -10.26
C ASP A 192 -0.79 -10.32 -11.52
N TYR A 193 -1.54 -10.57 -12.58
CA TYR A 193 -1.42 -9.85 -13.84
C TYR A 193 -2.65 -8.98 -14.02
N ALA A 194 -2.43 -7.84 -14.62
CA ALA A 194 -3.48 -6.91 -14.99
C ALA A 194 -4.42 -7.55 -16.02
N ASP A 195 -5.38 -8.36 -15.55
CA ASP A 195 -6.36 -9.02 -16.42
C ASP A 195 -7.42 -8.05 -16.94
N ALA A 196 -8.03 -8.40 -18.08
CA ALA A 196 -9.05 -7.58 -18.73
C ALA A 196 -10.25 -7.29 -17.82
N LEU A 197 -10.60 -8.21 -16.91
CA LEU A 197 -11.71 -8.05 -15.97
C LEU A 197 -11.39 -6.99 -14.91
N SER A 198 -10.18 -7.05 -14.34
CA SER A 198 -9.70 -6.06 -13.36
C SER A 198 -9.67 -4.66 -13.97
N PHE A 199 -9.16 -4.51 -15.21
CA PHE A 199 -9.16 -3.21 -15.87
C PHE A 199 -10.54 -2.72 -16.28
N ARG A 200 -11.45 -3.61 -16.68
CA ARG A 200 -12.84 -3.23 -16.93
C ARG A 200 -13.52 -2.70 -15.67
N ARG A 201 -13.27 -3.34 -14.51
CA ARG A 201 -13.75 -2.85 -13.20
C ARG A 201 -13.13 -1.51 -12.85
N LEU A 202 -11.81 -1.38 -13.02
CA LEU A 202 -11.09 -0.15 -12.72
C LEU A 202 -11.60 1.02 -13.59
N ARG A 203 -11.87 0.78 -14.88
CA ARG A 203 -12.50 1.78 -15.77
C ARG A 203 -13.94 2.10 -15.33
N GLY A 204 -14.69 1.12 -14.84
CA GLY A 204 -16.00 1.34 -14.21
C GLY A 204 -15.90 2.21 -12.97
N GLY A 205 -14.86 2.00 -12.16
CA GLY A 205 -14.54 2.84 -10.99
C GLY A 205 -14.23 4.28 -11.39
N LEU A 206 -13.40 4.48 -12.43
CA LEU A 206 -13.12 5.83 -12.97
C LEU A 206 -14.40 6.58 -13.36
N ARG A 207 -15.32 5.90 -14.06
CA ARG A 207 -16.62 6.48 -14.44
C ARG A 207 -17.48 6.87 -13.23
N THR A 208 -17.38 6.10 -12.17
CA THR A 208 -18.10 6.39 -10.91
C THR A 208 -17.49 7.57 -10.17
N VAL A 209 -16.17 7.57 -10.04
CA VAL A 209 -15.46 8.56 -9.21
C VAL A 209 -15.27 9.88 -9.98
N PHE A 210 -14.90 9.81 -11.25
CA PHE A 210 -14.62 10.96 -12.10
C PHE A 210 -15.37 10.86 -13.45
N PRO A 211 -16.71 11.02 -13.46
CA PRO A 211 -17.51 10.90 -14.68
C PRO A 211 -17.09 11.88 -15.78
N GLN A 212 -16.55 13.05 -15.43
CA GLN A 212 -16.06 14.07 -16.37
C GLN A 212 -14.89 13.61 -17.24
N ILE A 213 -14.16 12.56 -16.82
CA ILE A 213 -13.06 11.96 -17.59
C ILE A 213 -13.25 10.45 -17.83
N ALA A 214 -14.49 9.98 -17.83
CA ALA A 214 -14.86 8.56 -17.94
C ALA A 214 -14.26 7.84 -19.16
N ASN A 215 -14.05 8.54 -20.27
CA ASN A 215 -13.54 8.01 -21.52
C ASN A 215 -12.06 8.37 -21.77
N MET A 216 -11.35 8.83 -20.73
CA MET A 216 -9.95 9.20 -20.83
C MET A 216 -9.09 8.06 -21.42
N GLU A 217 -8.14 8.41 -22.27
CA GLU A 217 -7.13 7.50 -22.78
C GLU A 217 -6.24 6.99 -21.64
N ILE A 218 -5.93 5.70 -21.66
CA ILE A 218 -5.05 5.04 -20.67
C ILE A 218 -3.75 4.71 -21.38
N GLU A 219 -2.66 5.35 -20.92
CA GLU A 219 -1.33 5.14 -21.47
C GLU A 219 -0.59 3.95 -20.85
N SER A 220 -0.80 3.71 -19.57
CA SER A 220 -0.07 2.66 -18.84
C SER A 220 -0.96 1.87 -17.91
N LYS A 221 -0.63 0.58 -17.73
CA LYS A 221 -1.34 -0.34 -16.83
C LYS A 221 -0.35 -1.23 -16.11
N TRP A 222 -0.58 -1.46 -14.82
CA TRP A 222 0.26 -2.37 -14.04
C TRP A 222 -0.51 -3.01 -12.89
N ALA A 223 0.08 -4.06 -12.33
CA ALA A 223 -0.39 -4.73 -11.12
C ALA A 223 0.79 -5.02 -10.20
N GLY A 224 0.50 -5.20 -8.92
CA GLY A 224 1.47 -5.58 -7.90
C GLY A 224 0.81 -6.27 -6.72
N ARG A 225 1.59 -7.09 -6.00
CA ARG A 225 1.09 -7.78 -4.81
C ARG A 225 1.21 -6.89 -3.58
N ILE A 226 0.23 -7.00 -2.70
CA ILE A 226 0.24 -6.42 -1.35
C ILE A 226 0.06 -7.54 -0.33
N ALA A 227 0.84 -7.54 0.73
CA ALA A 227 0.67 -8.47 1.85
C ALA A 227 -0.36 -7.90 2.81
N VAL A 228 -1.46 -8.63 3.00
CA VAL A 228 -2.55 -8.27 3.91
C VAL A 228 -2.58 -9.24 5.07
N THR A 229 -2.36 -8.72 6.28
CA THR A 229 -2.45 -9.47 7.53
C THR A 229 -3.89 -9.48 8.04
N PRO A 230 -4.31 -10.49 8.83
CA PRO A 230 -5.67 -10.55 9.37
C PRO A 230 -6.06 -9.30 10.16
N GLU A 231 -5.14 -8.73 10.93
CA GLU A 231 -5.34 -7.55 11.77
C GLU A 231 -5.15 -6.22 11.00
N MET A 232 -4.78 -6.29 9.73
CA MET A 232 -4.46 -5.10 8.91
C MET A 232 -3.27 -4.27 9.45
N MET A 233 -2.36 -4.90 10.20
CA MET A 233 -1.19 -4.26 10.82
C MET A 233 0.10 -4.89 10.29
N PRO A 234 1.19 -4.10 10.16
CA PRO A 234 2.50 -4.65 9.83
C PRO A 234 3.02 -5.59 10.92
N HIS A 235 3.74 -6.62 10.50
CA HIS A 235 4.39 -7.59 11.38
C HIS A 235 5.90 -7.42 11.38
N VAL A 236 6.49 -7.49 12.57
CA VAL A 236 7.92 -7.73 12.80
C VAL A 236 8.08 -9.12 13.37
N HIS A 237 8.98 -9.92 12.83
CA HIS A 237 9.31 -11.25 13.32
C HIS A 237 10.80 -11.35 13.59
N GLU A 238 11.18 -12.07 14.63
CA GLU A 238 12.52 -12.53 14.92
C GLU A 238 12.51 -14.07 14.99
N PRO A 239 12.50 -14.75 13.83
CA PRO A 239 12.33 -16.20 13.78
C PRO A 239 13.52 -16.99 14.26
N ALA A 240 14.70 -16.39 14.34
CA ALA A 240 15.91 -16.93 14.94
C ALA A 240 16.83 -15.79 15.37
N PRO A 241 17.77 -16.04 16.31
CA PRO A 241 18.75 -15.02 16.71
C PRO A 241 19.51 -14.45 15.50
N GLY A 242 19.44 -13.13 15.30
CA GLY A 242 20.07 -12.42 14.21
C GLY A 242 19.29 -12.48 12.88
N VAL A 243 18.06 -13.00 12.87
CA VAL A 243 17.18 -12.92 11.69
C VAL A 243 15.96 -12.09 12.03
N LEU A 244 15.74 -11.01 11.30
CA LEU A 244 14.54 -10.18 11.40
C LEU A 244 13.73 -10.24 10.10
N ALA A 245 12.42 -10.09 10.22
CA ALA A 245 11.55 -9.92 9.05
C ALA A 245 10.54 -8.80 9.29
N GLY A 246 10.32 -7.96 8.27
CA GLY A 246 9.31 -6.90 8.28
C GLY A 246 8.40 -7.02 7.06
N LEU A 247 7.08 -7.18 7.27
CA LEU A 247 6.11 -7.39 6.20
C LEU A 247 4.67 -7.06 6.63
N GLY A 248 3.72 -7.20 5.69
CA GLY A 248 2.29 -7.14 6.02
C GLY A 248 1.70 -5.74 6.10
N PHE A 249 2.13 -4.82 5.25
CA PHE A 249 1.70 -3.41 5.30
C PHE A 249 0.22 -3.16 4.95
N SER A 250 -0.51 -4.16 4.48
CA SER A 250 -1.96 -4.09 4.23
C SER A 250 -2.39 -2.85 3.42
N GLY A 251 -1.62 -2.51 2.37
CA GLY A 251 -1.87 -1.37 1.48
C GLY A 251 -1.25 -0.03 1.94
N ARG A 252 -0.61 0.04 3.11
CA ARG A 252 0.00 1.28 3.66
C ARG A 252 1.51 1.33 3.51
N GLY A 253 2.11 0.54 2.61
CA GLY A 253 3.55 0.33 2.49
C GLY A 253 4.36 1.61 2.34
N ILE A 254 3.91 2.58 1.53
CA ILE A 254 4.67 3.81 1.27
C ILE A 254 5.01 4.56 2.56
N ALA A 255 4.06 4.77 3.46
CA ALA A 255 4.29 5.44 4.72
C ALA A 255 5.00 4.52 5.74
N MET A 256 4.59 3.24 5.79
CA MET A 256 5.02 2.32 6.86
C MET A 256 6.41 1.73 6.63
N THR A 257 6.92 1.67 5.41
CA THR A 257 8.27 1.11 5.13
C THR A 257 9.39 1.90 5.80
N SER A 258 9.28 3.23 5.89
CA SER A 258 10.27 4.06 6.60
C SER A 258 10.27 3.77 8.10
N VAL A 259 9.08 3.64 8.71
CA VAL A 259 8.92 3.28 10.13
C VAL A 259 9.42 1.87 10.39
N MET A 260 9.11 0.92 9.51
CA MET A 260 9.60 -0.45 9.57
C MET A 260 11.12 -0.51 9.46
N GLY A 261 11.70 0.21 8.50
CA GLY A 261 13.16 0.27 8.33
C GLY A 261 13.85 0.78 9.60
N ARG A 262 13.30 1.82 10.23
CA ARG A 262 13.80 2.32 11.52
C ARG A 262 13.67 1.26 12.63
N ALA A 263 12.52 0.60 12.74
CA ALA A 263 12.32 -0.44 13.75
C ALA A 263 13.32 -1.59 13.63
N LEU A 264 13.49 -2.11 12.39
CA LEU A 264 14.42 -3.22 12.13
C LEU A 264 15.87 -2.81 12.39
N SER A 265 16.27 -1.60 11.98
CA SER A 265 17.64 -1.10 12.25
C SER A 265 17.86 -0.83 13.72
N GLY A 266 16.89 -0.24 14.43
CA GLY A 266 16.98 -0.01 15.87
C GLY A 266 17.18 -1.31 16.65
N LYS A 267 16.39 -2.35 16.33
CA LYS A 267 16.54 -3.67 16.91
C LYS A 267 17.93 -4.26 16.66
N LEU A 268 18.47 -4.16 15.46
CA LEU A 268 19.83 -4.63 15.14
C LEU A 268 20.92 -3.85 15.87
N LEU A 269 20.68 -2.60 16.20
CA LEU A 269 21.58 -1.74 16.97
C LEU A 269 21.40 -1.86 18.49
N GLY A 270 20.51 -2.76 18.96
CA GLY A 270 20.32 -3.07 20.37
C GLY A 270 19.25 -2.24 21.08
N GLU A 271 18.37 -1.56 20.35
CA GLU A 271 17.19 -0.93 20.96
C GLU A 271 16.30 -1.99 21.63
N SER A 272 15.71 -1.65 22.77
CA SER A 272 14.78 -2.53 23.48
C SER A 272 13.52 -2.81 22.65
N ASP A 273 13.00 -4.02 22.74
CA ASP A 273 11.74 -4.40 22.07
C ASP A 273 10.56 -3.52 22.50
N ASN A 274 10.60 -2.98 23.73
CA ASN A 274 9.58 -2.07 24.25
C ASN A 274 9.60 -0.67 23.59
N ASP A 275 10.71 -0.30 22.97
CA ASP A 275 10.87 1.00 22.30
C ASP A 275 10.55 0.93 20.80
N LEU A 276 10.30 -0.28 20.29
CA LEU A 276 9.95 -0.47 18.89
C LEU A 276 8.48 -0.06 18.61
N PRO A 277 8.20 0.59 17.47
CA PRO A 277 6.85 0.99 17.11
C PRO A 277 5.93 -0.20 16.74
N PHE A 278 6.50 -1.41 16.61
CA PHE A 278 5.79 -2.65 16.31
C PHE A 278 6.21 -3.74 17.30
N PRO A 279 5.27 -4.56 17.80
CA PRO A 279 5.62 -5.73 18.59
C PRO A 279 6.33 -6.77 17.71
N ILE A 280 7.27 -7.51 18.31
CA ILE A 280 7.85 -8.70 17.69
C ILE A 280 6.86 -9.85 17.88
N LEU A 281 6.39 -10.41 16.77
CA LEU A 281 5.40 -11.48 16.76
C LEU A 281 6.02 -12.81 16.35
N PRO A 282 5.59 -13.94 16.94
CA PRO A 282 5.96 -15.26 16.43
C PRO A 282 5.43 -15.45 15.00
N ILE A 283 6.11 -16.29 14.20
CA ILE A 283 5.58 -16.71 12.91
C ILE A 283 4.36 -17.61 13.16
N SER A 284 3.18 -17.05 12.92
CA SER A 284 1.91 -17.76 13.07
C SER A 284 1.17 -17.79 11.74
N PRO A 285 1.10 -18.95 11.06
CA PRO A 285 0.38 -19.08 9.82
C PRO A 285 -1.10 -18.72 9.96
N VAL A 286 -1.64 -17.98 9.01
CA VAL A 286 -3.07 -17.68 8.95
C VAL A 286 -3.85 -19.01 8.87
N PRO A 287 -4.90 -19.19 9.69
CA PRO A 287 -5.69 -20.41 9.65
C PRO A 287 -6.19 -20.73 8.23
N MET A 288 -6.09 -21.99 7.84
CA MET A 288 -6.49 -22.47 6.51
C MET A 288 -5.84 -21.71 5.33
N HIS A 289 -4.65 -21.14 5.49
CA HIS A 289 -3.95 -20.33 4.49
C HIS A 289 -3.95 -20.98 3.09
N GLY A 290 -3.73 -22.30 2.99
CA GLY A 290 -3.72 -22.99 1.70
C GLY A 290 -5.06 -22.95 0.97
N LEU A 291 -6.19 -23.00 1.68
CA LEU A 291 -7.52 -22.87 1.10
C LEU A 291 -7.85 -21.43 0.78
N THR A 292 -7.66 -20.53 1.74
CA THR A 292 -7.99 -19.10 1.58
C THR A 292 -7.16 -18.45 0.46
N SER A 293 -5.89 -18.84 0.32
CA SER A 293 -5.03 -18.34 -0.77
C SER A 293 -5.52 -18.77 -2.16
N ARG A 294 -6.13 -19.94 -2.30
CA ARG A 294 -6.74 -20.36 -3.57
C ARG A 294 -7.99 -19.57 -3.94
N LEU A 295 -8.66 -18.97 -2.95
CA LEU A 295 -9.85 -18.15 -3.15
C LEU A 295 -9.54 -16.67 -3.44
N ILE A 296 -8.28 -16.24 -3.32
CA ILE A 296 -7.88 -14.85 -3.57
C ILE A 296 -8.38 -14.28 -4.91
N PRO A 297 -8.37 -15.02 -6.04
CA PRO A 297 -8.90 -14.49 -7.30
C PRO A 297 -10.37 -14.10 -7.23
N LEU A 298 -11.15 -14.70 -6.32
CA LEU A 298 -12.57 -14.40 -6.11
C LEU A 298 -12.80 -13.23 -5.14
N VAL A 299 -11.79 -12.82 -4.38
CA VAL A 299 -11.93 -11.79 -3.34
C VAL A 299 -12.33 -10.44 -3.95
N ALA A 300 -11.65 -9.97 -4.99
CA ALA A 300 -11.96 -8.68 -5.59
C ALA A 300 -13.35 -8.62 -6.29
N PRO A 301 -13.81 -9.65 -7.03
CA PRO A 301 -15.20 -9.72 -7.48
C PRO A 301 -16.22 -9.70 -6.34
N ALA A 302 -15.99 -10.47 -5.27
CA ALA A 302 -16.86 -10.51 -4.10
C ALA A 302 -16.92 -9.16 -3.37
N MET A 303 -15.78 -8.52 -3.15
CA MET A 303 -15.70 -7.16 -2.60
C MET A 303 -16.49 -6.16 -3.46
N THR A 304 -16.32 -6.21 -4.78
CA THR A 304 -17.03 -5.32 -5.70
C THR A 304 -18.54 -5.54 -5.67
N LEU A 305 -18.99 -6.79 -5.60
CA LEU A 305 -20.40 -7.13 -5.48
C LEU A 305 -20.97 -6.59 -4.17
N LYS A 306 -20.28 -6.84 -3.06
CA LYS A 306 -20.68 -6.32 -1.75
C LYS A 306 -20.76 -4.79 -1.74
N ASP A 307 -19.76 -4.08 -2.26
CA ASP A 307 -19.76 -2.62 -2.35
C ASP A 307 -20.96 -2.08 -3.15
N LYS A 308 -21.33 -2.77 -4.25
CA LYS A 308 -22.54 -2.43 -5.02
C LYS A 308 -23.83 -2.64 -4.21
N CYS A 309 -23.96 -3.78 -3.53
CA CYS A 309 -25.11 -4.04 -2.67
C CYS A 309 -25.20 -3.01 -1.53
N ASP A 310 -24.08 -2.72 -0.86
CA ASP A 310 -24.02 -1.71 0.20
C ASP A 310 -24.41 -0.32 -0.31
N SER A 311 -24.02 0.06 -1.52
CA SER A 311 -24.40 1.32 -2.15
C SER A 311 -25.89 1.40 -2.51
N LEU A 312 -26.50 0.28 -2.90
CA LEU A 312 -27.93 0.23 -3.21
C LEU A 312 -28.80 0.31 -1.93
N ILE A 313 -28.34 -0.30 -0.84
CA ILE A 313 -29.10 -0.36 0.43
C ILE A 313 -28.88 0.90 1.28
N ASN A 314 -27.64 1.40 1.30
CA ASN A 314 -27.20 2.45 2.22
C ASN A 314 -26.63 3.68 1.47
N GLY A 315 -27.10 3.96 0.25
CA GLY A 315 -26.56 5.02 -0.62
C GLY A 315 -26.18 6.30 0.12
N ALA A 316 -25.14 6.98 -0.37
CA ALA A 316 -24.61 8.20 0.25
C ALA A 316 -25.56 9.39 0.13
#